data_d63bf058b560aff2b657c66fe6021406
#
_entry.id   d63bf058b560aff2b657c66fe6021406
#
_cell.length_a   1.000
_cell.length_b   1.000
_cell.length_c   1.000
_cell.angle_alpha   90.00
_cell.angle_beta   90.00
_cell.angle_gamma   90.00
#
_symmetry.space_group_name_H-M   'P 1'
#
loop_
_entity.id
_entity.type
_entity.pdbx_description
1 polymer ?
#
loop_
_entity_poly.entity_id
_entity_poly.type
_entity_poly.pdbx_seq_one_letter_code
_entity_poly.pdbx_strand_id
1 'polypeptide(L)'
;MKQPQIVVRKNERSWAIEMISQVNLLADKYDLAIKRAGGESTISYGKGKSMFPDVILYGNKELTDILQGWELKMPDVPITDEVFVHDAQRKARALKLNSCLIWNFTYAKFYVLNNETDSFEVVRQWENLHIVTRADVTTYQNDWGKTLEEIVLCINEYFVSNKIQKASIGEVIAQGARNMLINEYKDDVADNYKKAGISNTVVEAEIDNWWNEIKTEYQFDENDKYKAYAKNVLLNWAYRIIFAHLIKSRQQAATLVDNIDFTTVPADANLIFRQITERCDFYNVFEGLARNELLPENAWEALVELSMFLKENGIKNVDQSILQNILEGSVNTTRRELNGQFTTPKTLARILACITIHNWQDDVADICCGTGTIPHEIIEIKKYKIGTSQAVETTWASDKYKMPLQIANISMTSYDTINMANRLFQMNALELKPGTEIKIVNPQDGEMMTVTIPYFGAICSNLPFVAFENLPDDDKVYAENIRKLTRLDGKSDLSYYITLHLADLLADNGYLGIITSNSWLGTTAGNKFYQAVLKKFDLKQVHISGNGRWFKNADVVTTILLLQKKAQVTNNGETSFFVWRRNLDAISLDKDIERKIVNSSLLDKVNDNSIITRAS
;
A
#
# COMPACT_ATOMS: atom_id res chain seq x y z
N MET A 1 -6.14 -65.54 3.44
CA MET A 1 -5.16 -64.41 3.42
C MET A 1 -5.94 -63.12 3.70
N LYS A 2 -5.75 -62.50 4.86
CA LYS A 2 -6.31 -61.17 5.16
C LYS A 2 -5.47 -60.18 4.39
N GLN A 3 -6.10 -59.37 3.52
CA GLN A 3 -5.43 -58.21 2.90
C GLN A 3 -4.90 -57.30 3.99
N PRO A 4 -3.68 -56.77 3.89
CA PRO A 4 -3.18 -55.80 4.83
C PRO A 4 -4.03 -54.54 4.70
N GLN A 5 -4.71 -54.15 5.78
CA GLN A 5 -5.30 -52.81 5.87
C GLN A 5 -4.16 -51.79 5.79
N ILE A 6 -4.13 -51.02 4.74
CA ILE A 6 -3.25 -49.86 4.60
C ILE A 6 -3.76 -48.82 5.64
N VAL A 7 -3.12 -48.79 6.78
CA VAL A 7 -3.37 -47.73 7.78
C VAL A 7 -2.71 -46.46 7.22
N VAL A 8 -3.48 -45.63 6.59
CA VAL A 8 -3.05 -44.26 6.19
C VAL A 8 -2.77 -43.50 7.48
N ARG A 9 -1.50 -43.32 7.82
CA ARG A 9 -1.11 -42.48 8.98
C ARG A 9 -1.40 -41.02 8.64
N LYS A 10 -2.42 -40.43 9.29
CA LYS A 10 -2.73 -39.02 9.19
C LYS A 10 -1.56 -38.21 9.81
N ASN A 11 -1.10 -37.18 9.13
CA ASN A 11 -0.08 -36.22 9.60
C ASN A 11 -0.76 -34.92 10.10
N GLU A 12 0.01 -33.95 10.55
CA GLU A 12 -0.49 -32.65 11.03
C GLU A 12 -1.44 -32.00 9.99
N ARG A 13 -1.06 -32.00 8.71
CA ARG A 13 -1.88 -31.48 7.62
C ARG A 13 -3.24 -32.18 7.50
N SER A 14 -3.26 -33.49 7.58
CA SER A 14 -4.53 -34.24 7.50
C SER A 14 -5.48 -33.88 8.64
N TRP A 15 -4.94 -33.59 9.82
CA TRP A 15 -5.73 -33.17 10.96
C TRP A 15 -6.14 -31.71 10.90
N ALA A 16 -5.33 -30.81 10.31
CA ALA A 16 -5.72 -29.42 10.04
C ALA A 16 -6.94 -29.37 9.10
N ILE A 17 -6.94 -30.17 8.04
CA ILE A 17 -8.09 -30.31 7.13
C ILE A 17 -9.35 -30.77 7.87
N GLU A 18 -9.22 -31.79 8.72
CA GLU A 18 -10.34 -32.28 9.52
C GLU A 18 -10.89 -31.20 10.47
N MET A 19 -10.00 -30.49 11.18
CA MET A 19 -10.39 -29.38 12.04
C MET A 19 -11.07 -28.25 11.29
N ILE A 20 -10.54 -27.83 10.15
CA ILE A 20 -11.15 -26.83 9.29
C ILE A 20 -12.59 -27.24 8.93
N SER A 21 -12.76 -28.50 8.52
CA SER A 21 -14.09 -29.02 8.19
C SER A 21 -15.05 -28.95 9.38
N GLN A 22 -14.60 -29.38 10.56
CA GLN A 22 -15.44 -29.36 11.78
C GLN A 22 -15.75 -27.95 12.26
N VAL A 23 -14.79 -27.01 12.20
CA VAL A 23 -15.03 -25.60 12.52
C VAL A 23 -16.09 -25.00 11.60
N ASN A 24 -16.02 -25.30 10.30
CA ASN A 24 -17.03 -24.83 9.34
C ASN A 24 -18.44 -25.36 9.66
N LEU A 25 -18.55 -26.62 10.08
CA LEU A 25 -19.82 -27.20 10.51
C LEU A 25 -20.36 -26.54 11.80
N LEU A 26 -19.48 -26.24 12.77
CA LEU A 26 -19.83 -25.54 14.01
C LEU A 26 -20.26 -24.11 13.74
N ALA A 27 -19.56 -23.39 12.84
CA ALA A 27 -19.89 -22.03 12.46
C ALA A 27 -21.29 -21.93 11.86
N ASP A 28 -21.65 -22.87 10.95
CA ASP A 28 -22.98 -22.93 10.36
C ASP A 28 -24.06 -23.37 11.39
N LYS A 29 -23.72 -24.32 12.28
CA LYS A 29 -24.65 -24.85 13.30
C LYS A 29 -25.10 -23.78 14.30
N TYR A 30 -24.18 -22.90 14.72
CA TYR A 30 -24.42 -21.93 15.81
C TYR A 30 -24.55 -20.48 15.32
N ASP A 31 -24.50 -20.24 14.00
CA ASP A 31 -24.46 -18.88 13.40
C ASP A 31 -23.48 -17.93 14.10
N LEU A 32 -22.24 -18.38 14.20
CA LEU A 32 -21.18 -17.67 14.91
C LEU A 32 -20.70 -16.40 14.16
N ALA A 33 -19.99 -15.52 14.86
CA ALA A 33 -19.18 -14.46 14.24
C ALA A 33 -18.06 -15.03 13.36
N ILE A 34 -17.51 -16.19 13.74
CA ILE A 34 -16.65 -17.02 12.90
C ILE A 34 -17.52 -17.60 11.78
N LYS A 35 -17.28 -17.18 10.53
CA LYS A 35 -18.08 -17.63 9.38
C LYS A 35 -17.40 -18.73 8.57
N ARG A 36 -16.06 -18.84 8.64
CA ARG A 36 -15.28 -19.82 7.88
C ARG A 36 -13.95 -20.12 8.57
N ALA A 37 -13.42 -21.30 8.32
CA ALA A 37 -12.03 -21.66 8.57
C ALA A 37 -11.36 -22.10 7.28
N GLY A 38 -10.05 -21.84 7.14
CA GLY A 38 -9.20 -22.21 6.02
C GLY A 38 -7.74 -22.34 6.48
N GLY A 39 -6.78 -22.48 5.55
CA GLY A 39 -5.35 -22.55 5.86
C GLY A 39 -4.64 -23.82 5.38
N GLU A 40 -5.34 -24.69 4.72
CA GLU A 40 -4.87 -26.01 4.31
C GLU A 40 -3.62 -26.00 3.41
N SER A 41 -3.48 -25.00 2.52
CA SER A 41 -2.40 -24.97 1.52
C SER A 41 -1.14 -24.27 2.00
N THR A 42 -1.19 -23.60 3.15
CA THR A 42 -0.04 -22.88 3.69
C THR A 42 0.91 -23.76 4.51
N ILE A 43 0.64 -25.05 4.60
CA ILE A 43 1.54 -25.98 5.29
C ILE A 43 2.74 -26.26 4.38
N SER A 44 3.87 -25.65 4.72
CA SER A 44 5.14 -25.76 4.01
C SER A 44 5.58 -27.21 3.82
N TYR A 45 5.96 -27.57 2.59
CA TYR A 45 6.66 -28.83 2.28
C TYR A 45 8.18 -28.71 2.55
N GLY A 46 8.68 -27.51 2.86
CA GLY A 46 10.08 -27.18 2.97
C GLY A 46 10.62 -27.21 4.39
N LYS A 47 11.93 -27.07 4.50
CA LYS A 47 12.66 -26.92 5.77
C LYS A 47 12.55 -25.52 6.37
N GLY A 48 11.81 -24.63 5.72
CA GLY A 48 11.61 -23.24 6.12
C GLY A 48 10.53 -23.04 7.20
N LYS A 49 10.53 -21.87 7.83
CA LYS A 49 9.46 -21.45 8.75
C LYS A 49 8.30 -20.92 7.92
N SER A 50 7.10 -21.54 8.06
CA SER A 50 5.89 -21.04 7.40
C SER A 50 5.58 -19.59 7.78
N MET A 51 5.09 -18.80 6.83
CA MET A 51 4.62 -17.42 7.05
C MET A 51 3.23 -17.38 7.70
N PHE A 52 2.41 -18.38 7.47
CA PHE A 52 1.01 -18.40 7.88
C PHE A 52 0.71 -19.52 8.87
N PRO A 53 -0.32 -19.37 9.74
CA PRO A 53 -0.79 -20.41 10.64
C PRO A 53 -1.36 -21.64 9.90
N ASP A 54 -1.38 -22.79 10.57
CA ASP A 54 -1.94 -24.03 10.05
C ASP A 54 -3.46 -23.94 9.79
N VAL A 55 -4.18 -23.20 10.66
CA VAL A 55 -5.61 -22.91 10.51
C VAL A 55 -5.84 -21.42 10.71
N ILE A 56 -6.67 -20.83 9.84
CA ILE A 56 -7.07 -19.42 9.92
C ILE A 56 -8.60 -19.37 10.03
N LEU A 57 -9.08 -18.60 11.01
CA LEU A 57 -10.52 -18.32 11.19
C LEU A 57 -10.88 -17.00 10.53
N TYR A 58 -12.02 -16.96 9.85
CA TYR A 58 -12.52 -15.79 9.14
C TYR A 58 -13.89 -15.35 9.64
N GLY A 59 -14.12 -14.02 9.66
CA GLY A 59 -15.37 -13.39 10.04
C GLY A 59 -16.38 -13.25 8.91
N ASN A 60 -16.01 -13.61 7.68
CA ASN A 60 -16.90 -13.60 6.52
C ASN A 60 -16.64 -14.79 5.59
N LYS A 61 -17.60 -15.05 4.68
CA LYS A 61 -17.50 -16.15 3.70
C LYS A 61 -16.57 -15.83 2.54
N GLU A 62 -16.26 -14.57 2.33
CA GLU A 62 -15.37 -14.05 1.31
C GLU A 62 -13.88 -14.19 1.68
N LEU A 63 -13.57 -14.64 2.91
CA LEU A 63 -12.23 -14.85 3.46
C LEU A 63 -11.39 -13.56 3.53
N THR A 64 -12.02 -12.41 3.68
CA THR A 64 -11.35 -11.10 3.72
C THR A 64 -11.14 -10.55 5.12
N ASP A 65 -11.91 -11.03 6.11
CA ASP A 65 -11.84 -10.65 7.52
C ASP A 65 -11.17 -11.78 8.32
N ILE A 66 -9.90 -11.64 8.66
CA ILE A 66 -9.15 -12.63 9.45
C ILE A 66 -9.39 -12.38 10.93
N LEU A 67 -9.79 -13.43 11.64
CA LEU A 67 -10.11 -13.36 13.07
C LEU A 67 -9.00 -13.91 13.95
N GLN A 68 -8.46 -15.10 13.62
CA GLN A 68 -7.44 -15.76 14.42
C GLN A 68 -6.63 -16.75 13.60
N GLY A 69 -5.39 -17.01 14.02
CA GLY A 69 -4.51 -18.07 13.53
C GLY A 69 -4.25 -19.14 14.57
N TRP A 70 -4.22 -20.41 14.16
CA TRP A 70 -3.93 -21.56 15.00
C TRP A 70 -2.70 -22.31 14.52
N GLU A 71 -1.83 -22.68 15.46
CA GLU A 71 -0.72 -23.59 15.25
C GLU A 71 -1.08 -24.96 15.81
N LEU A 72 -0.97 -26.00 14.96
CA LEU A 72 -1.28 -27.38 15.32
C LEU A 72 0.01 -28.18 15.44
N LYS A 73 0.05 -29.02 16.46
CA LYS A 73 1.14 -30.01 16.67
C LYS A 73 0.54 -31.36 16.98
N MET A 74 1.32 -32.41 16.79
CA MET A 74 0.92 -33.75 17.22
C MET A 74 1.11 -33.90 18.74
N PRO A 75 0.41 -34.83 19.42
CA PRO A 75 0.48 -34.98 20.88
C PRO A 75 1.89 -35.23 21.44
N ASP A 76 2.76 -35.84 20.64
CA ASP A 76 4.16 -36.11 20.97
C ASP A 76 5.05 -34.84 20.95
N VAL A 77 4.51 -33.68 20.56
CA VAL A 77 5.22 -32.40 20.52
C VAL A 77 4.71 -31.48 21.64
N PRO A 78 5.57 -31.05 22.60
CA PRO A 78 5.16 -30.14 23.68
C PRO A 78 4.81 -28.75 23.12
N ILE A 79 3.61 -28.24 23.45
CA ILE A 79 3.18 -26.88 23.05
C ILE A 79 3.74 -25.79 23.98
N THR A 80 4.54 -26.16 25.00
CA THR A 80 5.23 -25.25 25.91
C THR A 80 6.63 -24.92 25.43
N ASP A 81 7.09 -25.51 24.32
CA ASP A 81 8.37 -25.17 23.71
C ASP A 81 8.34 -23.70 23.25
N GLU A 82 9.29 -22.92 23.76
CA GLU A 82 9.38 -21.48 23.49
C GLU A 82 9.48 -21.17 21.99
N VAL A 83 10.11 -22.06 21.21
CA VAL A 83 10.23 -21.91 19.77
C VAL A 83 8.86 -21.93 19.09
N PHE A 84 7.98 -22.87 19.47
CA PHE A 84 6.63 -22.95 18.91
C PHE A 84 5.72 -21.82 19.37
N VAL A 85 5.82 -21.44 20.64
CA VAL A 85 5.07 -20.30 21.18
C VAL A 85 5.47 -19.02 20.45
N HIS A 86 6.77 -18.79 20.31
CA HIS A 86 7.28 -17.62 19.61
C HIS A 86 6.86 -17.59 18.12
N ASP A 87 6.89 -18.76 17.44
CA ASP A 87 6.46 -18.86 16.04
C ASP A 87 4.98 -18.53 15.86
N ALA A 88 4.10 -19.07 16.71
CA ALA A 88 2.67 -18.75 16.67
C ALA A 88 2.39 -17.26 16.92
N GLN A 89 3.07 -16.66 17.88
CA GLN A 89 2.95 -15.23 18.20
C GLN A 89 3.50 -14.35 17.05
N ARG A 90 4.61 -14.76 16.44
CA ARG A 90 5.18 -14.11 15.26
C ARG A 90 4.20 -14.09 14.08
N LYS A 91 3.57 -15.23 13.80
CA LYS A 91 2.55 -15.35 12.75
C LYS A 91 1.30 -14.52 13.06
N ALA A 92 0.86 -14.50 14.33
CA ALA A 92 -0.24 -13.63 14.74
C ALA A 92 0.08 -12.15 14.50
N ARG A 93 1.28 -11.69 14.88
CA ARG A 93 1.73 -10.31 14.62
C ARG A 93 1.83 -10.03 13.11
N ALA A 94 2.29 -10.99 12.30
CA ALA A 94 2.33 -10.89 10.85
C ALA A 94 0.93 -10.73 10.24
N LEU A 95 -0.05 -11.42 10.80
CA LEU A 95 -1.46 -11.28 10.43
C LEU A 95 -2.16 -10.06 11.08
N LYS A 96 -1.43 -9.21 11.81
CA LYS A 96 -2.01 -8.07 12.55
C LYS A 96 -3.08 -8.47 13.58
N LEU A 97 -2.97 -9.67 14.10
CA LEU A 97 -3.88 -10.21 15.11
C LEU A 97 -3.32 -9.99 16.51
N ASN A 98 -4.20 -9.73 17.44
CA ASN A 98 -3.89 -9.65 18.87
C ASN A 98 -4.15 -10.96 19.62
N SER A 99 -4.34 -12.08 18.91
CA SER A 99 -4.59 -13.38 19.51
C SER A 99 -4.12 -14.54 18.65
N CYS A 100 -3.79 -15.68 19.28
CA CYS A 100 -3.49 -16.94 18.61
C CYS A 100 -3.83 -18.14 19.50
N LEU A 101 -3.95 -19.31 18.86
CA LEU A 101 -4.14 -20.59 19.54
C LEU A 101 -3.00 -21.54 19.16
N ILE A 102 -2.49 -22.29 20.15
CA ILE A 102 -1.58 -23.43 19.93
C ILE A 102 -2.25 -24.68 20.49
N TRP A 103 -2.32 -25.73 19.69
CA TRP A 103 -2.99 -26.97 20.07
C TRP A 103 -2.25 -28.22 19.58
N ASN A 104 -2.03 -29.19 20.49
CA ASN A 104 -1.46 -30.50 20.16
C ASN A 104 -2.42 -31.67 20.51
N PHE A 105 -3.71 -31.44 20.56
CA PHE A 105 -4.77 -32.36 20.98
C PHE A 105 -4.77 -32.71 22.49
N THR A 106 -3.60 -32.82 23.13
CA THR A 106 -3.49 -33.00 24.58
C THR A 106 -3.77 -31.71 25.32
N TYR A 107 -3.18 -30.62 24.85
CA TYR A 107 -3.34 -29.28 25.40
C TYR A 107 -3.65 -28.27 24.32
N ALA A 108 -4.59 -27.36 24.60
CA ALA A 108 -4.80 -26.18 23.79
C ALA A 108 -4.59 -24.93 24.67
N LYS A 109 -3.85 -23.95 24.15
CA LYS A 109 -3.60 -22.66 24.82
C LYS A 109 -4.02 -21.52 23.92
N PHE A 110 -4.89 -20.67 24.45
CA PHE A 110 -5.37 -19.46 23.82
C PHE A 110 -4.64 -18.24 24.38
N TYR A 111 -3.94 -17.54 23.51
CA TYR A 111 -3.12 -16.36 23.83
C TYR A 111 -3.80 -15.10 23.33
N VAL A 112 -3.76 -14.04 24.15
CA VAL A 112 -4.20 -12.68 23.78
C VAL A 112 -3.09 -11.70 24.12
N LEU A 113 -2.86 -10.73 23.26
CA LEU A 113 -1.85 -9.69 23.44
C LEU A 113 -2.30 -8.73 24.55
N ASN A 114 -1.46 -8.59 25.55
CA ASN A 114 -1.57 -7.54 26.55
C ASN A 114 -0.88 -6.28 26.03
N ASN A 115 -1.67 -5.22 25.77
CA ASN A 115 -1.15 -3.97 25.19
C ASN A 115 -0.24 -3.18 26.17
N GLU A 116 -0.34 -3.43 27.48
CA GLU A 116 0.50 -2.73 28.46
C GLU A 116 1.93 -3.31 28.51
N THR A 117 2.05 -4.63 28.34
CA THR A 117 3.34 -5.34 28.39
C THR A 117 3.89 -5.67 27.01
N ASP A 118 3.12 -5.43 25.93
CA ASP A 118 3.39 -5.88 24.55
C ASP A 118 3.74 -7.38 24.45
N SER A 119 3.13 -8.20 25.32
CA SER A 119 3.36 -9.65 25.37
C SER A 119 2.06 -10.44 25.27
N PHE A 120 2.12 -11.64 24.68
CA PHE A 120 0.98 -12.55 24.63
C PHE A 120 0.86 -13.33 25.93
N GLU A 121 -0.32 -13.30 26.51
CA GLU A 121 -0.65 -14.00 27.77
C GLU A 121 -1.67 -15.11 27.51
N VAL A 122 -1.54 -16.24 28.22
CA VAL A 122 -2.52 -17.32 28.15
C VAL A 122 -3.79 -16.91 28.90
N VAL A 123 -4.90 -16.78 28.19
CA VAL A 123 -6.21 -16.39 28.76
C VAL A 123 -7.13 -17.58 28.99
N ARG A 124 -6.90 -18.70 28.29
CA ARG A 124 -7.65 -19.94 28.42
C ARG A 124 -6.76 -21.14 28.07
N GLN A 125 -7.05 -22.28 28.71
CA GLN A 125 -6.40 -23.57 28.46
C GLN A 125 -7.43 -24.69 28.52
N TRP A 126 -7.27 -25.69 27.65
CA TRP A 126 -8.05 -26.93 27.61
C TRP A 126 -7.10 -28.13 27.67
N GLU A 127 -7.56 -29.26 28.20
CA GLU A 127 -6.76 -30.44 28.42
C GLU A 127 -7.53 -31.71 28.06
N ASN A 128 -6.88 -32.62 27.32
CA ASN A 128 -7.31 -33.97 27.02
C ASN A 128 -6.16 -34.92 27.37
N LEU A 129 -5.90 -35.14 28.65
CA LEU A 129 -4.73 -35.82 29.17
C LEU A 129 -4.56 -37.29 28.74
N HIS A 130 -5.65 -37.89 28.22
CA HIS A 130 -5.63 -39.26 27.68
C HIS A 130 -5.21 -39.34 26.22
N ILE A 131 -5.07 -38.21 25.53
CA ILE A 131 -4.58 -38.12 24.14
C ILE A 131 -3.09 -37.82 24.20
N VAL A 132 -2.26 -38.85 24.16
CA VAL A 132 -0.80 -38.75 24.34
C VAL A 132 -0.03 -39.11 23.10
N THR A 133 -0.59 -39.99 22.26
CA THR A 133 0.04 -40.46 21.05
C THR A 133 -0.74 -40.06 19.78
N ARG A 134 -0.09 -40.12 18.62
CA ARG A 134 -0.74 -39.89 17.32
C ARG A 134 -1.92 -40.85 17.06
N ALA A 135 -1.87 -42.05 17.59
CA ALA A 135 -2.96 -43.05 17.46
C ALA A 135 -4.19 -42.63 18.28
N ASP A 136 -3.96 -42.04 19.46
CA ASP A 136 -5.04 -41.56 20.34
C ASP A 136 -5.89 -40.48 19.69
N VAL A 137 -5.31 -39.63 18.83
CA VAL A 137 -6.06 -38.59 18.11
C VAL A 137 -7.18 -39.21 17.24
N THR A 138 -6.93 -40.35 16.63
CA THR A 138 -7.96 -41.10 15.88
C THR A 138 -8.95 -41.80 16.79
N THR A 139 -8.46 -42.37 17.90
CA THR A 139 -9.28 -43.13 18.84
C THR A 139 -10.26 -42.26 19.62
N TYR A 140 -9.81 -41.08 20.03
CA TYR A 140 -10.56 -40.14 20.86
C TYR A 140 -11.09 -38.93 20.07
N GLN A 141 -11.49 -39.14 18.80
CA GLN A 141 -11.98 -38.07 17.93
C GLN A 141 -13.19 -37.33 18.51
N ASN A 142 -14.07 -38.01 19.19
CA ASN A 142 -15.25 -37.39 19.84
C ASN A 142 -14.86 -36.49 21.01
N ASP A 143 -13.77 -36.80 21.73
CA ASP A 143 -13.37 -36.04 22.91
C ASP A 143 -12.68 -34.72 22.49
N TRP A 144 -11.68 -34.78 21.60
CA TRP A 144 -11.09 -33.55 21.11
C TRP A 144 -12.07 -32.76 20.23
N GLY A 145 -13.06 -33.41 19.59
CA GLY A 145 -14.16 -32.73 18.91
C GLY A 145 -15.00 -31.86 19.83
N LYS A 146 -15.30 -32.32 21.06
CA LYS A 146 -15.96 -31.48 22.09
C LYS A 146 -15.07 -30.31 22.53
N THR A 147 -13.78 -30.58 22.73
CA THR A 147 -12.82 -29.52 23.04
C THR A 147 -12.74 -28.49 21.92
N LEU A 148 -12.79 -28.90 20.64
CA LEU A 148 -12.86 -28.00 19.50
C LEU A 148 -14.09 -27.11 19.55
N GLU A 149 -15.27 -27.68 19.86
CA GLU A 149 -16.53 -26.92 20.00
C GLU A 149 -16.40 -25.87 21.12
N GLU A 150 -15.85 -26.25 22.28
CA GLU A 150 -15.60 -25.30 23.40
C GLU A 150 -14.63 -24.19 23.02
N ILE A 151 -13.56 -24.50 22.30
CA ILE A 151 -12.56 -23.53 21.81
C ILE A 151 -13.24 -22.53 20.87
N VAL A 152 -13.99 -23.04 19.87
CA VAL A 152 -14.65 -22.20 18.85
C VAL A 152 -15.67 -21.27 19.51
N LEU A 153 -16.47 -21.77 20.45
CA LEU A 153 -17.46 -20.96 21.19
C LEU A 153 -16.78 -19.91 22.08
N CYS A 154 -15.70 -20.25 22.75
CA CYS A 154 -14.92 -19.31 23.58
C CYS A 154 -14.31 -18.20 22.71
N ILE A 155 -13.69 -18.53 21.58
CA ILE A 155 -13.10 -17.54 20.66
C ILE A 155 -14.21 -16.63 20.11
N ASN A 156 -15.37 -17.19 19.75
CA ASN A 156 -16.52 -16.41 19.31
C ASN A 156 -16.99 -15.41 20.37
N GLU A 157 -17.04 -15.81 21.65
CA GLU A 157 -17.40 -14.91 22.77
C GLU A 157 -16.40 -13.75 22.89
N TYR A 158 -15.09 -14.03 22.74
CA TYR A 158 -14.06 -13.01 22.78
C TYR A 158 -14.18 -12.01 21.63
N PHE A 159 -14.60 -12.45 20.44
CA PHE A 159 -14.91 -11.56 19.32
C PHE A 159 -16.11 -10.68 19.59
N VAL A 160 -17.24 -11.28 19.96
CA VAL A 160 -18.48 -10.56 20.21
C VAL A 160 -18.32 -9.53 21.33
N SER A 161 -17.46 -9.84 22.31
CA SER A 161 -17.14 -8.92 23.43
C SER A 161 -16.02 -7.91 23.11
N ASN A 162 -15.51 -7.84 21.87
CA ASN A 162 -14.43 -6.97 21.41
C ASN A 162 -13.10 -7.13 22.20
N LYS A 163 -12.86 -8.29 22.83
CA LYS A 163 -11.61 -8.59 23.51
C LYS A 163 -10.49 -9.00 22.55
N ILE A 164 -10.85 -9.52 21.39
CA ILE A 164 -9.93 -9.80 20.28
C ILE A 164 -10.37 -9.08 19.01
N GLN A 165 -9.39 -8.68 18.21
CA GLN A 165 -9.60 -7.83 17.05
C GLN A 165 -9.47 -8.66 15.77
N LYS A 166 -10.21 -8.25 14.75
CA LYS A 166 -10.06 -8.76 13.39
C LYS A 166 -9.08 -7.92 12.59
N ALA A 167 -8.44 -8.54 11.61
CA ALA A 167 -7.61 -7.86 10.62
C ALA A 167 -8.22 -8.08 9.23
N SER A 168 -8.19 -7.06 8.37
CA SER A 168 -8.54 -7.26 6.97
C SER A 168 -7.40 -7.96 6.24
N ILE A 169 -7.73 -8.82 5.28
CA ILE A 169 -6.71 -9.48 4.43
C ILE A 169 -5.83 -8.45 3.72
N GLY A 170 -6.38 -7.29 3.41
CA GLY A 170 -5.67 -6.19 2.81
C GLY A 170 -4.57 -5.62 3.71
N GLU A 171 -4.86 -5.41 5.00
CA GLU A 171 -3.87 -4.96 5.98
C GLU A 171 -2.78 -6.02 6.20
N VAL A 172 -3.16 -7.29 6.21
CA VAL A 172 -2.22 -8.41 6.33
C VAL A 172 -1.25 -8.43 5.15
N ILE A 173 -1.75 -8.35 3.92
CA ILE A 173 -0.93 -8.32 2.72
C ILE A 173 -0.08 -7.04 2.70
N ALA A 174 -0.67 -5.88 3.01
CA ALA A 174 -0.01 -4.59 2.93
C ALA A 174 1.17 -4.44 3.91
N GLN A 175 1.04 -4.96 5.11
CA GLN A 175 2.02 -4.73 6.18
C GLN A 175 2.63 -6.01 6.73
N GLY A 176 1.81 -7.05 6.96
CA GLY A 176 2.24 -8.29 7.59
C GLY A 176 3.21 -9.09 6.73
N ALA A 177 2.75 -9.55 5.58
CA ALA A 177 3.55 -10.37 4.67
C ALA A 177 4.82 -9.63 4.20
N ARG A 178 4.69 -8.34 3.89
CA ARG A 178 5.83 -7.51 3.48
C ARG A 178 6.88 -7.38 4.57
N ASN A 179 6.48 -6.99 5.79
CA ASN A 179 7.41 -6.81 6.89
C ASN A 179 8.13 -8.12 7.20
N MET A 180 7.42 -9.22 7.15
CA MET A 180 7.97 -10.55 7.35
C MET A 180 8.99 -10.90 6.26
N LEU A 181 8.64 -10.74 4.97
CA LEU A 181 9.56 -10.99 3.86
C LEU A 181 10.85 -10.16 3.99
N ILE A 182 10.74 -8.86 4.26
CA ILE A 182 11.92 -8.00 4.38
C ILE A 182 12.71 -8.32 5.64
N ASN A 183 12.07 -8.42 6.81
CA ASN A 183 12.78 -8.58 8.07
C ASN A 183 13.46 -9.95 8.19
N GLU A 184 12.88 -11.00 7.62
CA GLU A 184 13.42 -12.36 7.74
C GLU A 184 14.40 -12.74 6.63
N TYR A 185 14.20 -12.24 5.41
CA TYR A 185 14.94 -12.73 4.24
C TYR A 185 15.87 -11.71 3.58
N LYS A 186 15.76 -10.41 3.91
CA LYS A 186 16.58 -9.37 3.26
C LYS A 186 18.08 -9.64 3.35
N ASP A 187 18.56 -10.04 4.52
CA ASP A 187 19.99 -10.24 4.75
C ASP A 187 20.50 -11.49 4.02
N ASP A 188 19.75 -12.60 4.03
CA ASP A 188 20.08 -13.82 3.28
C ASP A 188 20.12 -13.56 1.77
N VAL A 189 19.15 -12.80 1.25
CA VAL A 189 19.08 -12.41 -0.16
C VAL A 189 20.25 -11.48 -0.52
N ALA A 190 20.59 -10.51 0.33
CA ALA A 190 21.73 -9.61 0.14
C ALA A 190 23.05 -10.37 0.08
N ASP A 191 23.26 -11.32 0.99
CA ASP A 191 24.45 -12.17 1.01
C ASP A 191 24.56 -13.04 -0.25
N ASN A 192 23.43 -13.52 -0.77
CA ASN A 192 23.39 -14.28 -2.01
C ASN A 192 23.79 -13.43 -3.21
N TYR A 193 23.27 -12.21 -3.34
CA TYR A 193 23.65 -11.26 -4.40
C TYR A 193 25.11 -10.83 -4.28
N LYS A 194 25.61 -10.62 -3.08
CA LYS A 194 27.02 -10.31 -2.84
C LYS A 194 27.94 -11.44 -3.31
N LYS A 195 27.62 -12.68 -3.00
CA LYS A 195 28.36 -13.88 -3.48
C LYS A 195 28.28 -13.99 -5.01
N ALA A 196 27.09 -13.76 -5.60
CA ALA A 196 26.91 -13.78 -7.04
C ALA A 196 27.72 -12.68 -7.74
N GLY A 197 27.78 -11.46 -7.22
CA GLY A 197 28.58 -10.36 -7.73
C GLY A 197 30.09 -10.64 -7.69
N ILE A 198 30.58 -11.22 -6.59
CA ILE A 198 32.00 -11.64 -6.48
C ILE A 198 32.35 -12.69 -7.53
N SER A 199 31.45 -13.62 -7.83
CA SER A 199 31.70 -14.70 -8.79
C SER A 199 31.44 -14.31 -10.25
N ASN A 200 30.66 -13.24 -10.50
CA ASN A 200 30.26 -12.81 -11.83
C ASN A 200 30.23 -11.27 -11.93
N THR A 201 31.21 -10.73 -12.66
CA THR A 201 31.37 -9.28 -12.86
C THR A 201 30.19 -8.61 -13.58
N VAL A 202 29.41 -9.37 -14.37
CA VAL A 202 28.21 -8.83 -15.04
C VAL A 202 27.13 -8.57 -14.00
N VAL A 203 26.90 -9.50 -13.06
CA VAL A 203 25.93 -9.33 -11.97
C VAL A 203 26.32 -8.13 -11.11
N GLU A 204 27.62 -7.99 -10.79
CA GLU A 204 28.13 -6.85 -10.02
C GLU A 204 27.87 -5.52 -10.75
N ALA A 205 28.17 -5.47 -12.04
CA ALA A 205 27.96 -4.25 -12.84
C ALA A 205 26.47 -3.88 -12.96
N GLU A 206 25.58 -4.86 -13.08
CA GLU A 206 24.14 -4.61 -13.12
C GLU A 206 23.61 -4.04 -11.78
N ILE A 207 24.08 -4.58 -10.65
CA ILE A 207 23.74 -4.06 -9.32
C ILE A 207 24.34 -2.66 -9.11
N ASP A 208 25.59 -2.42 -9.55
CA ASP A 208 26.23 -1.10 -9.45
C ASP A 208 25.50 -0.05 -10.30
N ASN A 209 25.11 -0.40 -11.51
CA ASN A 209 24.35 0.51 -12.37
C ASN A 209 23.01 0.88 -11.72
N TRP A 210 22.27 -0.13 -11.27
CA TRP A 210 21.01 0.08 -10.55
C TRP A 210 21.22 0.95 -9.29
N TRP A 211 22.25 0.66 -8.49
CA TRP A 211 22.56 1.43 -7.28
C TRP A 211 22.91 2.88 -7.59
N ASN A 212 23.69 3.12 -8.64
CA ASN A 212 24.08 4.48 -9.05
C ASN A 212 22.86 5.33 -9.47
N GLU A 213 21.83 4.72 -10.03
CA GLU A 213 20.59 5.42 -10.38
C GLU A 213 19.75 5.80 -9.15
N ILE A 214 19.74 4.95 -8.10
CA ILE A 214 18.78 5.10 -7.00
C ILE A 214 19.42 5.40 -5.63
N LYS A 215 20.74 5.38 -5.49
CA LYS A 215 21.43 5.57 -4.19
C LYS A 215 21.01 6.83 -3.44
N THR A 216 20.65 7.89 -4.16
CA THR A 216 20.13 9.12 -3.56
C THR A 216 18.78 8.91 -2.87
N GLU A 217 18.01 7.93 -3.35
CA GLU A 217 16.72 7.56 -2.77
C GLU A 217 16.87 6.74 -1.47
N TYR A 218 17.98 6.02 -1.33
CA TYR A 218 18.27 5.13 -0.19
C TYR A 218 19.24 5.71 0.84
N GLN A 219 19.75 6.89 0.62
CA GLN A 219 20.82 7.53 1.40
C GLN A 219 20.63 7.50 2.94
N PHE A 220 19.39 7.47 3.41
CA PHE A 220 19.05 7.45 4.83
C PHE A 220 18.43 6.14 5.33
N ASP A 221 18.04 5.24 4.43
CA ASP A 221 17.37 3.97 4.77
C ASP A 221 18.37 2.81 4.80
N GLU A 222 19.14 2.66 3.74
CA GLU A 222 20.07 1.55 3.59
C GLU A 222 21.30 2.00 2.77
N ASN A 223 22.46 1.98 3.41
CA ASN A 223 23.73 2.38 2.77
C ASN A 223 24.42 1.21 2.06
N ASP A 224 23.98 -0.03 2.30
CA ASP A 224 24.51 -1.22 1.66
C ASP A 224 23.73 -1.51 0.37
N LYS A 225 24.41 -1.43 -0.79
CA LYS A 225 23.80 -1.65 -2.10
C LYS A 225 23.14 -3.02 -2.24
N TYR A 226 23.70 -4.07 -1.64
CA TYR A 226 23.14 -5.42 -1.72
C TYR A 226 21.88 -5.56 -0.87
N LYS A 227 21.83 -4.96 0.33
CA LYS A 227 20.64 -4.94 1.16
C LYS A 227 19.50 -4.13 0.53
N ALA A 228 19.85 -2.98 -0.07
CA ALA A 228 18.89 -2.18 -0.83
C ALA A 228 18.35 -2.96 -2.04
N TYR A 229 19.24 -3.64 -2.79
CA TYR A 229 18.84 -4.47 -3.94
C TYR A 229 17.97 -5.64 -3.51
N ALA A 230 18.36 -6.38 -2.47
CA ALA A 230 17.61 -7.49 -1.90
C ALA A 230 16.18 -7.10 -1.50
N LYS A 231 16.06 -5.95 -0.81
CA LYS A 231 14.75 -5.38 -0.45
C LYS A 231 13.87 -5.14 -1.68
N ASN A 232 14.45 -4.56 -2.74
CA ASN A 232 13.71 -4.30 -3.98
C ASN A 232 13.31 -5.57 -4.72
N VAL A 233 14.18 -6.58 -4.77
CA VAL A 233 13.87 -7.87 -5.40
C VAL A 233 12.72 -8.56 -4.68
N LEU A 234 12.75 -8.64 -3.34
CA LEU A 234 11.66 -9.24 -2.55
C LEU A 234 10.33 -8.50 -2.77
N LEU A 235 10.36 -7.17 -2.77
CA LEU A 235 9.19 -6.36 -3.03
C LEU A 235 8.66 -6.52 -4.46
N ASN A 236 9.53 -6.51 -5.46
CA ASN A 236 9.14 -6.69 -6.86
C ASN A 236 8.44 -8.04 -7.07
N TRP A 237 8.97 -9.13 -6.49
CA TRP A 237 8.31 -10.43 -6.53
C TRP A 237 6.95 -10.43 -5.84
N ALA A 238 6.88 -9.89 -4.62
CA ALA A 238 5.63 -9.81 -3.88
C ALA A 238 4.56 -9.02 -4.66
N TYR A 239 4.94 -7.90 -5.29
CA TYR A 239 4.01 -7.08 -6.08
C TYR A 239 3.50 -7.78 -7.32
N ARG A 240 4.37 -8.43 -8.07
CA ARG A 240 4.00 -9.21 -9.26
C ARG A 240 3.00 -10.29 -8.90
N ILE A 241 3.25 -11.03 -7.82
CA ILE A 241 2.37 -12.08 -7.30
C ILE A 241 1.02 -11.48 -6.88
N ILE A 242 1.02 -10.47 -6.01
CA ILE A 242 -0.19 -9.85 -5.49
C ILE A 242 -1.03 -9.27 -6.63
N PHE A 243 -0.40 -8.54 -7.56
CA PHE A 243 -1.11 -7.92 -8.66
C PHE A 243 -1.73 -8.94 -9.61
N ALA A 244 -1.02 -10.03 -9.94
CA ALA A 244 -1.58 -11.09 -10.76
C ALA A 244 -2.83 -11.73 -10.10
N HIS A 245 -2.77 -12.00 -8.79
CA HIS A 245 -3.93 -12.51 -8.06
C HIS A 245 -5.11 -11.53 -8.03
N LEU A 246 -4.85 -10.23 -7.97
CA LEU A 246 -5.90 -9.21 -8.01
C LEU A 246 -6.63 -9.15 -9.35
N ILE A 247 -5.87 -9.22 -10.45
CA ILE A 247 -6.46 -9.06 -11.80
C ILE A 247 -7.01 -10.36 -12.39
N LYS A 248 -6.65 -11.54 -11.86
CA LYS A 248 -7.06 -12.84 -12.44
C LYS A 248 -8.58 -13.04 -12.55
N SER A 249 -9.37 -12.36 -11.74
CA SER A 249 -10.84 -12.42 -11.82
C SER A 249 -11.40 -11.72 -13.07
N ARG A 250 -10.61 -10.88 -13.74
CA ARG A 250 -11.00 -10.10 -14.92
C ARG A 250 -10.09 -10.33 -16.13
N GLN A 251 -8.86 -10.76 -15.91
CA GLN A 251 -7.89 -11.10 -16.95
C GLN A 251 -7.56 -12.59 -16.88
N GLN A 252 -8.12 -13.37 -17.80
CA GLN A 252 -7.97 -14.83 -17.79
C GLN A 252 -6.49 -15.26 -17.84
N ALA A 253 -5.63 -14.55 -18.56
CA ALA A 253 -4.21 -14.89 -18.63
C ALA A 253 -3.50 -14.77 -17.26
N ALA A 254 -3.96 -13.90 -16.38
CA ALA A 254 -3.39 -13.76 -15.04
C ALA A 254 -3.69 -14.97 -14.13
N THR A 255 -4.63 -15.86 -14.50
CA THR A 255 -4.85 -17.14 -13.79
C THR A 255 -3.63 -18.04 -13.83
N LEU A 256 -2.69 -17.82 -14.74
CA LEU A 256 -1.41 -18.55 -14.79
C LEU A 256 -0.60 -18.40 -13.49
N VAL A 257 -0.81 -17.34 -12.70
CA VAL A 257 -0.19 -17.18 -11.37
C VAL A 257 -0.55 -18.33 -10.42
N ASP A 258 -1.70 -18.96 -10.61
CA ASP A 258 -2.14 -20.11 -9.81
C ASP A 258 -1.27 -21.38 -10.03
N ASN A 259 -0.39 -21.38 -11.03
CA ASN A 259 0.60 -22.43 -11.28
C ASN A 259 1.89 -22.25 -10.47
N ILE A 260 2.04 -21.12 -9.77
CA ILE A 260 3.19 -20.92 -8.87
C ILE A 260 2.94 -21.72 -7.59
N ASP A 261 3.72 -22.79 -7.41
CA ASP A 261 3.69 -23.70 -6.26
C ASP A 261 5.13 -24.06 -5.81
N PHE A 262 5.28 -24.91 -4.81
CA PHE A 262 6.58 -25.32 -4.26
C PHE A 262 7.48 -26.10 -5.22
N THR A 263 6.99 -26.51 -6.38
CA THR A 263 7.79 -27.12 -7.44
C THR A 263 8.32 -26.09 -8.43
N THR A 264 7.81 -24.86 -8.39
CA THR A 264 8.18 -23.77 -9.29
C THR A 264 9.46 -23.11 -8.80
N VAL A 265 10.45 -22.94 -9.67
CA VAL A 265 11.66 -22.16 -9.38
C VAL A 265 11.50 -20.70 -9.87
N PRO A 266 12.27 -19.73 -9.35
CA PRO A 266 12.15 -18.32 -9.75
C PRO A 266 12.22 -18.08 -11.26
N ALA A 267 13.08 -18.83 -11.98
CA ALA A 267 13.21 -18.72 -13.43
C ALA A 267 11.90 -19.12 -14.16
N ASP A 268 11.25 -20.19 -13.73
CA ASP A 268 9.97 -20.64 -14.31
C ASP A 268 8.84 -19.67 -13.98
N ALA A 269 8.83 -19.11 -12.77
CA ALA A 269 7.88 -18.07 -12.41
C ALA A 269 8.05 -16.79 -13.28
N ASN A 270 9.28 -16.43 -13.65
CA ASN A 270 9.53 -15.35 -14.62
C ASN A 270 8.91 -15.66 -16.00
N LEU A 271 8.94 -16.92 -16.44
CA LEU A 271 8.25 -17.33 -17.68
C LEU A 271 6.73 -17.21 -17.54
N ILE A 272 6.17 -17.59 -16.40
CA ILE A 272 4.74 -17.41 -16.12
C ILE A 272 4.36 -15.92 -16.21
N PHE A 273 5.11 -15.04 -15.56
CA PHE A 273 4.84 -13.60 -15.60
C PHE A 273 5.02 -13.01 -17.01
N ARG A 274 6.01 -13.49 -17.76
CA ARG A 274 6.16 -13.10 -19.18
C ARG A 274 4.93 -13.51 -20.00
N GLN A 275 4.41 -14.71 -19.83
CA GLN A 275 3.20 -15.16 -20.53
C GLN A 275 1.95 -14.34 -20.12
N ILE A 276 1.86 -13.95 -18.83
CA ILE A 276 0.80 -13.04 -18.37
C ILE A 276 0.95 -11.69 -19.07
N THR A 277 2.15 -11.13 -19.09
CA THR A 277 2.45 -9.84 -19.72
C THR A 277 2.08 -9.85 -21.21
N GLU A 278 2.53 -10.84 -21.96
CA GLU A 278 2.28 -10.97 -23.40
C GLU A 278 0.78 -11.06 -23.75
N ARG A 279 -0.06 -11.51 -22.81
CA ARG A 279 -1.50 -11.69 -23.03
C ARG A 279 -2.38 -10.61 -22.40
N CYS A 280 -1.85 -9.88 -21.41
CA CYS A 280 -2.57 -8.85 -20.65
C CYS A 280 -1.97 -7.45 -20.81
N ASP A 281 -0.89 -7.28 -21.58
CA ASP A 281 -0.23 -6.00 -21.86
C ASP A 281 0.26 -5.21 -20.62
N PHE A 282 0.58 -5.89 -19.50
CA PHE A 282 1.04 -5.27 -18.25
C PHE A 282 2.56 -5.23 -18.09
N TYR A 283 3.28 -4.72 -19.08
CA TYR A 283 4.74 -4.68 -19.06
C TYR A 283 5.31 -3.96 -17.83
N ASN A 284 4.74 -2.81 -17.45
CA ASN A 284 5.24 -2.02 -16.33
C ASN A 284 5.11 -2.68 -14.96
N VAL A 285 4.15 -3.60 -14.81
CA VAL A 285 3.86 -4.24 -13.52
C VAL A 285 4.60 -5.55 -13.36
N PHE A 286 4.66 -6.33 -14.45
CA PHE A 286 5.25 -7.67 -14.42
C PHE A 286 6.72 -7.72 -14.81
N GLU A 287 7.33 -6.59 -15.21
CA GLU A 287 8.76 -6.54 -15.45
C GLU A 287 9.54 -6.84 -14.17
N GLY A 288 10.42 -7.83 -14.23
CA GLY A 288 11.29 -8.21 -13.15
C GLY A 288 12.52 -7.30 -13.08
N LEU A 289 13.07 -7.11 -11.88
CA LEU A 289 14.41 -6.55 -11.74
C LEU A 289 15.44 -7.50 -12.37
N ALA A 290 16.54 -6.96 -12.87
CA ALA A 290 17.63 -7.76 -13.38
C ALA A 290 18.10 -8.80 -12.34
N ARG A 291 18.34 -10.03 -12.78
CA ARG A 291 18.78 -11.13 -11.90
C ARG A 291 17.86 -11.44 -10.71
N ASN A 292 16.58 -11.11 -10.80
CA ASN A 292 15.61 -11.37 -9.72
C ASN A 292 15.41 -12.89 -9.44
N GLU A 293 15.87 -13.75 -10.36
CA GLU A 293 15.86 -15.20 -10.20
C GLU A 293 16.91 -15.74 -9.22
N LEU A 294 17.91 -14.92 -8.84
CA LEU A 294 18.96 -15.31 -7.90
C LEU A 294 18.49 -15.17 -6.45
N LEU A 295 17.39 -15.84 -6.09
CA LEU A 295 16.87 -15.87 -4.72
C LEU A 295 17.35 -17.14 -3.99
N PRO A 296 17.66 -17.06 -2.67
CA PRO A 296 17.81 -18.23 -1.83
C PRO A 296 16.51 -19.03 -1.76
N GLU A 297 16.61 -20.35 -1.60
CA GLU A 297 15.46 -21.26 -1.56
C GLU A 297 14.41 -20.85 -0.51
N ASN A 298 14.85 -20.51 0.71
CA ASN A 298 13.98 -20.10 1.80
C ASN A 298 13.18 -18.81 1.49
N ALA A 299 13.81 -17.83 0.83
CA ALA A 299 13.13 -16.58 0.45
C ALA A 299 12.13 -16.82 -0.70
N TRP A 300 12.47 -17.72 -1.63
CA TRP A 300 11.55 -18.10 -2.69
C TRP A 300 10.35 -18.88 -2.16
N GLU A 301 10.56 -19.85 -1.28
CA GLU A 301 9.48 -20.61 -0.62
C GLU A 301 8.50 -19.68 0.08
N ALA A 302 8.97 -18.64 0.77
CA ALA A 302 8.10 -17.64 1.40
C ALA A 302 7.23 -16.86 0.39
N LEU A 303 7.77 -16.54 -0.78
CA LEU A 303 7.01 -15.90 -1.87
C LEU A 303 5.98 -16.86 -2.49
N VAL A 304 6.31 -18.15 -2.61
CA VAL A 304 5.36 -19.18 -3.05
C VAL A 304 4.24 -19.34 -2.03
N GLU A 305 4.55 -19.38 -0.72
CA GLU A 305 3.53 -19.39 0.33
C GLU A 305 2.58 -18.19 0.23
N LEU A 306 3.12 -16.99 -0.02
CA LEU A 306 2.30 -15.81 -0.26
C LEU A 306 1.37 -16.00 -1.47
N SER A 307 1.88 -16.54 -2.58
CA SER A 307 1.05 -16.82 -3.77
C SER A 307 -0.07 -17.81 -3.48
N MET A 308 0.24 -18.89 -2.78
CA MET A 308 -0.75 -19.91 -2.41
C MET A 308 -1.80 -19.36 -1.45
N PHE A 309 -1.39 -18.58 -0.46
CA PHE A 309 -2.31 -17.88 0.44
C PHE A 309 -3.30 -16.97 -0.32
N LEU A 310 -2.80 -16.20 -1.28
CA LEU A 310 -3.62 -15.32 -2.11
C LEU A 310 -4.56 -16.10 -3.05
N LYS A 311 -4.11 -17.26 -3.55
CA LYS A 311 -4.91 -18.15 -4.38
C LYS A 311 -6.13 -18.67 -3.62
N GLU A 312 -5.96 -19.09 -2.37
CA GLU A 312 -7.01 -19.66 -1.53
C GLU A 312 -8.01 -18.63 -1.03
N ASN A 313 -7.49 -17.51 -0.59
CA ASN A 313 -8.31 -16.48 0.05
C ASN A 313 -9.07 -15.59 -0.95
N GLY A 314 -8.91 -15.85 -2.25
CA GLY A 314 -9.74 -15.24 -3.30
C GLY A 314 -9.83 -13.72 -3.23
N ILE A 315 -8.72 -13.01 -3.41
CA ILE A 315 -8.59 -11.54 -3.28
C ILE A 315 -9.48 -10.76 -4.27
N LYS A 316 -10.57 -11.31 -4.70
CA LYS A 316 -11.47 -10.70 -5.71
C LYS A 316 -11.95 -9.28 -5.37
N ASN A 317 -11.87 -8.90 -4.09
CA ASN A 317 -12.42 -7.64 -3.56
C ASN A 317 -11.38 -6.78 -2.82
N VAL A 318 -10.09 -7.05 -2.97
CA VAL A 318 -9.07 -6.19 -2.37
C VAL A 318 -9.04 -4.87 -3.13
N ASP A 319 -9.41 -3.80 -2.42
CA ASP A 319 -9.40 -2.44 -2.96
C ASP A 319 -7.98 -2.04 -3.39
N GLN A 320 -7.87 -1.27 -4.44
CA GLN A 320 -6.62 -0.70 -4.96
C GLN A 320 -5.85 0.09 -3.89
N SER A 321 -6.56 0.66 -2.90
CA SER A 321 -5.96 1.29 -1.72
C SER A 321 -5.05 0.35 -0.93
N ILE A 322 -5.28 -0.95 -0.98
CA ILE A 322 -4.46 -1.96 -0.32
C ILE A 322 -3.14 -2.16 -1.04
N LEU A 323 -3.14 -2.23 -2.37
CA LEU A 323 -1.91 -2.21 -3.17
C LEU A 323 -1.09 -0.95 -2.88
N GLN A 324 -1.75 0.19 -2.83
CA GLN A 324 -1.12 1.45 -2.50
C GLN A 324 -0.49 1.41 -1.10
N ASN A 325 -1.20 0.90 -0.08
CA ASN A 325 -0.67 0.75 1.28
C ASN A 325 0.52 -0.23 1.34
N ILE A 326 0.50 -1.33 0.57
CA ILE A 326 1.62 -2.26 0.45
C ILE A 326 2.87 -1.54 -0.07
N LEU A 327 2.68 -0.76 -1.12
CA LEU A 327 3.74 -0.07 -1.81
C LEU A 327 4.28 1.11 -0.98
N GLU A 328 3.41 1.87 -0.35
CA GLU A 328 3.78 3.00 0.52
C GLU A 328 4.59 2.59 1.74
N GLY A 329 4.24 1.48 2.33
CA GLY A 329 5.01 0.94 3.44
C GLY A 329 6.40 0.43 3.05
N SER A 330 6.76 0.32 1.76
CA SER A 330 8.09 -0.12 1.31
C SER A 330 9.17 0.98 1.43
N VAL A 331 8.77 2.24 1.49
CA VAL A 331 9.67 3.39 1.71
C VAL A 331 9.77 3.65 3.21
N ASN A 332 10.99 3.85 3.73
CA ASN A 332 11.20 4.10 5.16
C ASN A 332 10.46 5.36 5.60
N THR A 333 9.74 5.27 6.73
CA THR A 333 8.95 6.37 7.29
C THR A 333 9.82 7.59 7.61
N THR A 334 11.01 7.36 8.17
CA THR A 334 11.96 8.42 8.54
C THR A 334 12.43 9.23 7.33
N ARG A 335 12.62 8.57 6.18
CA ARG A 335 13.02 9.24 4.94
C ARG A 335 11.90 10.09 4.35
N ARG A 336 10.65 9.61 4.42
CA ARG A 336 9.49 10.38 3.99
C ARG A 336 9.35 11.67 4.77
N GLU A 337 9.57 11.60 6.08
CA GLU A 337 9.54 12.75 6.98
C GLU A 337 10.64 13.76 6.63
N LEU A 338 11.87 13.29 6.38
CA LEU A 338 13.00 14.16 6.00
C LEU A 338 12.83 14.79 4.62
N ASN A 339 12.24 14.09 3.67
CA ASN A 339 11.96 14.59 2.31
C ASN A 339 10.61 15.31 2.20
N GLY A 340 9.87 15.47 3.30
CA GLY A 340 8.54 16.09 3.31
C GLY A 340 7.50 15.30 2.50
N GLN A 341 7.73 14.01 2.26
CA GLN A 341 6.88 13.13 1.46
C GLN A 341 5.83 12.47 2.36
N PHE A 342 4.64 13.01 2.37
CA PHE A 342 3.50 12.44 3.09
C PHE A 342 2.44 11.98 2.11
N THR A 343 1.99 10.73 2.27
CA THR A 343 0.89 10.21 1.47
C THR A 343 -0.38 11.01 1.73
N THR A 344 -0.98 11.50 0.67
CA THR A 344 -2.22 12.27 0.76
C THR A 344 -3.39 11.35 1.07
N PRO A 345 -4.16 11.57 2.15
CA PRO A 345 -5.38 10.81 2.40
C PRO A 345 -6.36 10.92 1.22
N LYS A 346 -6.98 9.82 0.84
CA LYS A 346 -7.91 9.73 -0.30
C LYS A 346 -9.00 10.81 -0.26
N THR A 347 -9.64 11.00 0.89
CA THR A 347 -10.68 12.03 1.06
C THR A 347 -10.12 13.44 0.82
N LEU A 348 -8.90 13.71 1.29
CA LEU A 348 -8.26 15.02 1.08
C LEU A 348 -7.91 15.24 -0.40
N ALA A 349 -7.44 14.20 -1.10
CA ALA A 349 -7.18 14.24 -2.54
C ALA A 349 -8.46 14.55 -3.34
N ARG A 350 -9.59 13.93 -2.99
CA ARG A 350 -10.89 14.22 -3.60
C ARG A 350 -11.35 15.66 -3.35
N ILE A 351 -11.20 16.15 -2.11
CA ILE A 351 -11.51 17.54 -1.77
C ILE A 351 -10.67 18.47 -2.65
N LEU A 352 -9.35 18.24 -2.69
CA LEU A 352 -8.42 19.06 -3.49
C LEU A 352 -8.83 19.10 -4.97
N ALA A 353 -9.09 17.93 -5.56
CA ALA A 353 -9.52 17.84 -6.96
C ALA A 353 -10.83 18.62 -7.21
N CYS A 354 -11.84 18.44 -6.34
CA CYS A 354 -13.14 19.09 -6.50
C CYS A 354 -13.12 20.61 -6.39
N ILE A 355 -12.27 21.16 -5.51
CA ILE A 355 -12.16 22.63 -5.36
C ILE A 355 -11.30 23.26 -6.44
N THR A 356 -10.37 22.50 -7.04
CA THR A 356 -9.38 23.01 -7.99
C THR A 356 -9.83 22.88 -9.45
N ILE A 357 -10.48 21.78 -9.80
CA ILE A 357 -10.84 21.47 -11.21
C ILE A 357 -12.20 22.09 -11.52
N HIS A 358 -12.19 23.18 -12.29
CA HIS A 358 -13.41 23.88 -12.70
C HIS A 358 -13.94 23.38 -14.05
N ASN A 359 -13.04 22.97 -14.94
CA ASN A 359 -13.40 22.30 -16.20
C ASN A 359 -12.75 20.91 -16.25
N TRP A 360 -13.55 19.88 -16.20
CA TRP A 360 -13.09 18.48 -16.15
C TRP A 360 -12.50 17.99 -17.49
N GLN A 361 -12.73 18.70 -18.59
CA GLN A 361 -12.17 18.38 -19.91
C GLN A 361 -10.73 18.86 -20.07
N ASP A 362 -10.27 19.77 -19.21
CA ASP A 362 -8.92 20.30 -19.26
C ASP A 362 -7.87 19.24 -18.91
N ASP A 363 -6.65 19.43 -19.39
CA ASP A 363 -5.48 18.74 -18.87
C ASP A 363 -5.23 19.15 -17.42
N VAL A 364 -5.15 18.15 -16.54
CA VAL A 364 -4.94 18.34 -15.09
C VAL A 364 -3.70 17.58 -14.66
N ALA A 365 -2.86 18.19 -13.82
CA ALA A 365 -1.63 17.58 -13.36
C ALA A 365 -1.49 17.50 -11.85
N ASP A 366 -0.79 16.44 -11.37
CA ASP A 366 -0.13 16.39 -10.08
C ASP A 366 1.38 16.24 -10.32
N ILE A 367 2.14 17.27 -9.99
CA ILE A 367 3.57 17.35 -10.34
C ILE A 367 4.53 16.93 -9.22
N CYS A 368 3.99 16.54 -8.08
CA CYS A 368 4.69 15.89 -6.98
C CYS A 368 3.83 14.71 -6.50
N CYS A 369 3.50 13.80 -7.44
CA CYS A 369 2.41 12.84 -7.26
C CYS A 369 2.69 11.76 -6.21
N GLY A 370 3.95 11.58 -5.83
CA GLY A 370 4.35 10.52 -4.91
C GLY A 370 3.82 9.16 -5.40
N THR A 371 3.02 8.51 -4.57
CA THR A 371 2.40 7.19 -4.86
C THR A 371 1.09 7.27 -5.67
N GLY A 372 0.71 8.44 -6.16
CA GLY A 372 -0.36 8.61 -7.14
C GLY A 372 -1.78 8.73 -6.58
N THR A 373 -1.97 9.05 -5.28
CA THR A 373 -3.32 9.18 -4.71
C THR A 373 -4.14 10.29 -5.37
N ILE A 374 -3.56 11.47 -5.57
CA ILE A 374 -4.28 12.61 -6.17
C ILE A 374 -4.64 12.31 -7.64
N PRO A 375 -3.72 11.91 -8.53
CA PRO A 375 -4.08 11.61 -9.91
C PRO A 375 -5.07 10.44 -10.03
N HIS A 376 -4.98 9.42 -9.16
CA HIS A 376 -5.99 8.36 -9.10
C HIS A 376 -7.39 8.92 -8.84
N GLU A 377 -7.56 9.76 -7.81
CA GLU A 377 -8.87 10.34 -7.48
C GLU A 377 -9.38 11.29 -8.57
N ILE A 378 -8.47 12.01 -9.25
CA ILE A 378 -8.83 12.83 -10.41
C ILE A 378 -9.38 11.96 -11.55
N ILE A 379 -8.71 10.84 -11.88
CA ILE A 379 -9.17 9.89 -12.91
C ILE A 379 -10.54 9.35 -12.51
N GLU A 380 -10.72 8.88 -11.29
CA GLU A 380 -11.99 8.31 -10.83
C GLU A 380 -13.15 9.31 -10.94
N ILE A 381 -12.94 10.58 -10.59
CA ILE A 381 -13.97 11.62 -10.75
C ILE A 381 -14.22 11.94 -12.23
N LYS A 382 -13.15 12.09 -13.03
CA LYS A 382 -13.25 12.39 -14.47
C LYS A 382 -13.99 11.30 -15.24
N LYS A 383 -13.81 10.01 -14.89
CA LYS A 383 -14.53 8.89 -15.54
C LYS A 383 -16.04 9.11 -15.57
N TYR A 384 -16.62 9.58 -14.46
CA TYR A 384 -18.06 9.87 -14.41
C TYR A 384 -18.50 11.10 -15.20
N LYS A 385 -17.58 12.02 -15.48
CA LYS A 385 -17.91 13.32 -16.11
C LYS A 385 -17.63 13.35 -17.60
N ILE A 386 -16.53 12.72 -18.02
CA ILE A 386 -16.04 12.82 -19.41
C ILE A 386 -15.71 11.46 -20.05
N GLY A 387 -15.91 10.34 -19.33
CA GLY A 387 -15.60 8.99 -19.79
C GLY A 387 -14.16 8.56 -19.53
N THR A 388 -13.93 7.24 -19.59
CA THR A 388 -12.70 6.59 -19.12
C THR A 388 -11.47 6.99 -19.92
N SER A 389 -11.51 6.93 -21.26
CA SER A 389 -10.36 7.24 -22.11
C SER A 389 -9.88 8.67 -21.91
N GLN A 390 -10.80 9.62 -21.97
CA GLN A 390 -10.49 11.03 -21.82
C GLN A 390 -10.00 11.36 -20.40
N ALA A 391 -10.52 10.66 -19.38
CA ALA A 391 -10.06 10.81 -18.00
C ALA A 391 -8.59 10.46 -17.84
N VAL A 392 -8.12 9.36 -18.44
CA VAL A 392 -6.71 8.94 -18.40
C VAL A 392 -5.83 9.85 -19.24
N GLU A 393 -6.25 10.17 -20.46
CA GLU A 393 -5.48 10.98 -21.41
C GLU A 393 -5.24 12.42 -20.95
N THR A 394 -6.14 12.97 -20.13
CA THR A 394 -6.07 14.36 -19.64
C THR A 394 -5.66 14.46 -18.17
N THR A 395 -5.22 13.36 -17.55
CA THR A 395 -4.67 13.36 -16.20
C THR A 395 -3.18 13.03 -16.22
N TRP A 396 -2.36 14.00 -15.81
CA TRP A 396 -0.91 13.94 -15.85
C TRP A 396 -0.35 13.80 -14.44
N ALA A 397 0.73 13.06 -14.29
CA ALA A 397 1.40 12.90 -13.02
C ALA A 397 2.92 12.84 -13.19
N SER A 398 3.66 13.48 -12.31
CA SER A 398 5.11 13.38 -12.27
C SER A 398 5.64 13.40 -10.85
N ASP A 399 6.81 12.80 -10.67
CA ASP A 399 7.59 12.89 -9.44
C ASP A 399 9.07 12.92 -9.78
N LYS A 400 9.89 13.46 -8.89
CA LYS A 400 11.33 13.48 -9.02
C LYS A 400 11.94 12.08 -8.91
N TYR A 401 11.32 11.20 -8.11
CA TYR A 401 11.86 9.89 -7.76
C TYR A 401 11.17 8.76 -8.52
N LYS A 402 11.98 7.81 -9.02
CA LYS A 402 11.51 6.69 -9.84
C LYS A 402 10.65 5.69 -9.05
N MET A 403 10.99 5.44 -7.79
CA MET A 403 10.30 4.44 -6.98
C MET A 403 8.83 4.81 -6.68
N PRO A 404 8.49 6.03 -6.24
CA PRO A 404 7.09 6.43 -6.10
C PRO A 404 6.30 6.32 -7.40
N LEU A 405 6.91 6.58 -8.56
CA LEU A 405 6.25 6.50 -9.86
C LEU A 405 5.84 5.08 -10.25
N GLN A 406 6.60 4.06 -9.87
CA GLN A 406 6.19 2.67 -10.07
C GLN A 406 4.89 2.37 -9.32
N ILE A 407 4.77 2.91 -8.11
CA ILE A 407 3.58 2.83 -7.28
C ILE A 407 2.43 3.63 -7.90
N ALA A 408 2.71 4.85 -8.32
CA ALA A 408 1.73 5.74 -8.95
C ALA A 408 1.13 5.10 -10.21
N ASN A 409 1.94 4.43 -11.03
CA ASN A 409 1.45 3.72 -12.21
C ASN A 409 0.41 2.66 -11.84
N ILE A 410 0.68 1.86 -10.83
CA ILE A 410 -0.28 0.86 -10.34
C ILE A 410 -1.51 1.53 -9.73
N SER A 411 -1.32 2.59 -8.93
CA SER A 411 -2.43 3.33 -8.30
C SER A 411 -3.36 3.97 -9.32
N MET A 412 -2.82 4.51 -10.41
CA MET A 412 -3.60 5.14 -11.49
C MET A 412 -4.27 4.13 -12.43
N THR A 413 -3.84 2.87 -12.40
CA THR A 413 -4.37 1.81 -13.27
C THR A 413 -5.50 1.08 -12.57
N SER A 414 -6.68 1.07 -13.18
CA SER A 414 -7.85 0.29 -12.78
C SER A 414 -8.23 -0.71 -13.88
N TYR A 415 -9.19 -1.58 -13.62
CA TYR A 415 -9.57 -2.62 -14.58
C TYR A 415 -10.05 -2.10 -15.94
N ASP A 416 -10.70 -0.95 -15.94
CA ASP A 416 -11.22 -0.31 -17.13
C ASP A 416 -10.21 0.62 -17.81
N THR A 417 -9.04 0.84 -17.18
CA THR A 417 -7.93 1.65 -17.72
C THR A 417 -6.67 0.85 -18.02
N ILE A 418 -6.74 -0.45 -17.88
CA ILE A 418 -5.61 -1.38 -17.85
C ILE A 418 -4.73 -1.32 -19.10
N ASN A 419 -5.34 -1.07 -20.27
CA ASN A 419 -4.65 -0.98 -21.56
C ASN A 419 -4.43 0.47 -22.02
N MET A 420 -4.57 1.44 -21.08
CA MET A 420 -4.41 2.86 -21.39
C MET A 420 -3.10 3.37 -20.82
N ALA A 421 -2.34 4.11 -21.62
CA ALA A 421 -1.07 4.69 -21.19
C ALA A 421 -1.31 5.83 -20.21
N ASN A 422 -0.89 5.66 -18.97
CA ASN A 422 -0.89 6.72 -17.98
C ASN A 422 0.08 7.84 -18.41
N ARG A 423 -0.32 9.10 -18.28
CA ARG A 423 0.53 10.28 -18.49
C ARG A 423 1.45 10.48 -17.28
N LEU A 424 2.27 9.46 -16.98
CA LEU A 424 3.14 9.37 -15.81
C LEU A 424 4.61 9.38 -16.24
N PHE A 425 5.42 10.27 -15.65
CA PHE A 425 6.82 10.43 -16.03
C PHE A 425 7.69 10.94 -14.88
N GLN A 426 8.99 10.67 -14.96
CA GLN A 426 9.98 11.14 -13.98
C GLN A 426 10.53 12.50 -14.41
N MET A 427 10.34 13.53 -13.56
CA MET A 427 10.95 14.85 -13.75
C MET A 427 10.95 15.64 -12.45
N ASN A 428 11.97 16.47 -12.25
CA ASN A 428 11.96 17.45 -11.17
C ASN A 428 10.90 18.52 -11.44
N ALA A 429 10.05 18.80 -10.46
CA ALA A 429 8.98 19.80 -10.57
C ALA A 429 9.48 21.17 -11.01
N LEU A 430 10.70 21.56 -10.63
CA LEU A 430 11.32 22.84 -10.98
C LEU A 430 11.91 22.90 -12.40
N GLU A 431 11.98 21.75 -13.10
CA GLU A 431 12.44 21.67 -14.50
C GLU A 431 11.30 21.66 -15.51
N LEU A 432 10.08 21.36 -15.05
CA LEU A 432 8.90 21.23 -15.91
C LEU A 432 8.63 22.51 -16.72
N LYS A 433 8.36 22.32 -18.00
CA LYS A 433 7.98 23.41 -18.92
C LYS A 433 6.94 22.91 -19.93
N PRO A 434 5.94 23.71 -20.31
CA PRO A 434 5.06 23.37 -21.42
C PRO A 434 5.85 23.25 -22.72
N GLY A 435 5.43 22.34 -23.59
CA GLY A 435 6.12 22.04 -24.85
C GLY A 435 7.30 21.06 -24.71
N THR A 436 7.67 20.63 -23.50
CA THR A 436 8.69 19.59 -23.32
C THR A 436 8.17 18.23 -23.77
N GLU A 437 8.95 17.53 -24.59
CA GLU A 437 8.66 16.14 -24.95
C GLU A 437 9.12 15.20 -23.85
N ILE A 438 8.24 14.30 -23.45
CA ILE A 438 8.50 13.24 -22.47
C ILE A 438 8.15 11.89 -23.05
N LYS A 439 8.72 10.83 -22.49
CA LYS A 439 8.43 9.45 -22.84
C LYS A 439 7.58 8.79 -21.77
N ILE A 440 6.49 8.16 -22.18
CA ILE A 440 5.63 7.33 -21.34
C ILE A 440 5.55 5.93 -21.93
N VAL A 441 5.25 4.93 -21.11
CA VAL A 441 5.14 3.54 -21.56
C VAL A 441 3.74 3.27 -22.12
N ASN A 442 3.67 2.70 -23.31
CA ASN A 442 2.45 2.12 -23.84
C ASN A 442 2.23 0.74 -23.20
N PRO A 443 1.16 0.51 -22.43
CA PRO A 443 0.94 -0.77 -21.77
C PRO A 443 0.61 -1.92 -22.73
N GLN A 444 0.23 -1.63 -24.00
CA GLN A 444 -0.16 -2.63 -24.98
C GLN A 444 1.03 -3.39 -25.58
N ASP A 445 2.17 -2.75 -25.72
CA ASP A 445 3.36 -3.34 -26.34
C ASP A 445 4.65 -3.11 -25.54
N GLY A 446 4.61 -2.30 -24.47
CA GLY A 446 5.76 -1.91 -23.68
C GLY A 446 6.68 -0.89 -24.34
N GLU A 447 6.33 -0.37 -25.52
CA GLU A 447 7.12 0.62 -26.23
C GLU A 447 6.96 2.02 -25.61
N MET A 448 7.96 2.85 -25.81
CA MET A 448 7.96 4.22 -25.31
C MET A 448 7.24 5.14 -26.31
N MET A 449 6.17 5.78 -25.85
CA MET A 449 5.45 6.81 -26.59
C MET A 449 5.97 8.20 -26.22
N THR A 450 6.19 9.07 -27.23
CA THR A 450 6.51 10.48 -26.99
C THR A 450 5.23 11.29 -26.89
N VAL A 451 5.12 12.07 -25.80
CA VAL A 451 4.02 13.01 -25.59
C VAL A 451 4.57 14.37 -25.18
N THR A 452 3.84 15.43 -25.46
CA THR A 452 4.26 16.81 -25.17
C THR A 452 3.50 17.34 -23.96
N ILE A 453 4.20 17.92 -22.99
CA ILE A 453 3.59 18.54 -21.81
C ILE A 453 2.75 19.75 -22.26
N PRO A 454 1.44 19.79 -21.95
CA PRO A 454 0.56 20.91 -22.31
C PRO A 454 0.67 22.05 -21.29
N TYR A 455 -0.04 23.15 -21.54
CA TYR A 455 -0.46 24.05 -20.47
C TYR A 455 -1.65 23.41 -19.75
N PHE A 456 -1.59 23.35 -18.41
CA PHE A 456 -2.63 22.72 -17.60
C PHE A 456 -3.75 23.72 -17.26
N GLY A 457 -5.01 23.28 -17.40
CA GLY A 457 -6.16 24.03 -16.91
C GLY A 457 -6.25 24.03 -15.38
N ALA A 458 -5.76 22.95 -14.76
CA ALA A 458 -5.64 22.84 -13.31
C ALA A 458 -4.41 22.02 -12.89
N ILE A 459 -3.81 22.39 -11.75
CA ILE A 459 -2.77 21.59 -11.07
C ILE A 459 -3.23 21.34 -9.64
N CYS A 460 -3.26 20.06 -9.24
CA CYS A 460 -3.63 19.62 -7.89
C CYS A 460 -2.44 18.87 -7.30
N SER A 461 -1.77 19.40 -6.28
CA SER A 461 -0.57 18.75 -5.77
C SER A 461 -0.40 18.90 -4.26
N ASN A 462 0.10 17.85 -3.61
CA ASN A 462 0.63 17.92 -2.25
C ASN A 462 2.13 18.14 -2.34
N LEU A 463 2.56 19.39 -2.12
CA LEU A 463 3.94 19.79 -2.33
C LEU A 463 4.86 19.30 -1.18
N PRO A 464 6.13 18.95 -1.47
CA PRO A 464 7.07 18.52 -0.44
C PRO A 464 7.42 19.66 0.52
N PHE A 465 7.36 19.37 1.84
CA PHE A 465 7.68 20.35 2.92
C PHE A 465 9.14 20.19 3.33
N VAL A 466 10.05 20.76 2.57
CA VAL A 466 11.50 20.63 2.80
C VAL A 466 12.12 22.01 2.99
N ALA A 467 12.75 22.21 4.16
CA ALA A 467 13.48 23.42 4.44
C ALA A 467 14.68 23.58 3.49
N PHE A 468 15.01 24.82 3.12
CA PHE A 468 16.07 25.11 2.13
C PHE A 468 17.42 24.45 2.48
N GLU A 469 17.77 24.40 3.77
CA GLU A 469 19.02 23.79 4.25
C GLU A 469 19.13 22.31 3.90
N ASN A 470 17.99 21.62 3.81
CA ASN A 470 17.88 20.17 3.56
C ASN A 470 17.66 19.84 2.07
N LEU A 471 17.63 20.85 1.20
CA LEU A 471 17.44 20.61 -0.23
C LEU A 471 18.64 19.86 -0.83
N PRO A 472 18.40 18.90 -1.73
CA PRO A 472 19.43 18.36 -2.62
C PRO A 472 20.09 19.48 -3.45
N ASP A 473 21.34 19.28 -3.87
CA ASP A 473 22.11 20.33 -4.54
C ASP A 473 21.51 20.73 -5.90
N ASP A 474 20.90 19.78 -6.62
CA ASP A 474 20.16 20.04 -7.86
C ASP A 474 18.96 20.98 -7.61
N ASP A 475 18.16 20.70 -6.59
CA ASP A 475 17.04 21.57 -6.22
C ASP A 475 17.48 22.97 -5.78
N LYS A 476 18.63 23.09 -5.08
CA LYS A 476 19.20 24.38 -4.69
C LYS A 476 19.50 25.27 -5.88
N VAL A 477 20.00 24.70 -6.98
CA VAL A 477 20.32 25.47 -8.21
C VAL A 477 19.06 26.12 -8.78
N TYR A 478 17.98 25.35 -8.91
CA TYR A 478 16.70 25.87 -9.44
C TYR A 478 16.04 26.83 -8.46
N ALA A 479 16.01 26.50 -7.16
CA ALA A 479 15.45 27.34 -6.11
C ALA A 479 16.15 28.70 -6.04
N GLU A 480 17.48 28.73 -6.18
CA GLU A 480 18.27 29.97 -6.17
C GLU A 480 17.93 30.89 -7.35
N ASN A 481 17.68 30.32 -8.55
CA ASN A 481 17.25 31.08 -9.72
C ASN A 481 15.87 31.72 -9.48
N ILE A 482 14.91 30.96 -8.94
CA ILE A 482 13.58 31.48 -8.60
C ILE A 482 13.69 32.54 -7.49
N ARG A 483 14.55 32.33 -6.49
CA ARG A 483 14.80 33.27 -5.41
C ARG A 483 15.27 34.64 -5.92
N LYS A 484 16.22 34.65 -6.85
CA LYS A 484 16.71 35.89 -7.48
C LYS A 484 15.61 36.65 -8.19
N LEU A 485 14.71 35.96 -8.89
CA LEU A 485 13.60 36.57 -9.63
C LEU A 485 12.46 37.05 -8.73
N THR A 486 12.18 36.33 -7.65
CA THR A 486 10.98 36.54 -6.82
C THR A 486 11.26 37.26 -5.51
N ARG A 487 12.55 37.40 -5.12
CA ARG A 487 13.01 37.94 -3.84
C ARG A 487 12.52 37.17 -2.61
N LEU A 488 12.31 35.85 -2.76
CA LEU A 488 12.02 34.96 -1.64
C LEU A 488 13.16 34.98 -0.61
N ASP A 489 12.82 34.65 0.63
CA ASP A 489 13.79 34.50 1.71
C ASP A 489 14.71 33.29 1.44
N GLY A 490 15.99 33.38 1.85
CA GLY A 490 16.95 32.29 1.74
C GLY A 490 16.63 31.09 2.63
N LYS A 491 15.64 31.19 3.53
CA LYS A 491 15.12 30.11 4.38
C LYS A 491 13.73 29.62 3.94
N SER A 492 13.35 29.91 2.70
CA SER A 492 12.05 29.48 2.16
C SER A 492 11.99 27.98 1.95
N ASP A 493 10.82 27.39 2.22
CA ASP A 493 10.52 25.97 1.97
C ASP A 493 10.49 25.66 0.46
N LEU A 494 10.82 24.43 0.08
CA LEU A 494 10.79 23.98 -1.33
C LEU A 494 9.42 24.21 -1.97
N SER A 495 8.34 23.98 -1.23
CA SER A 495 6.97 24.19 -1.70
C SER A 495 6.72 25.62 -2.21
N TYR A 496 7.40 26.62 -1.65
CA TYR A 496 7.25 28.01 -2.09
C TYR A 496 7.86 28.24 -3.48
N TYR A 497 9.04 27.66 -3.73
CA TYR A 497 9.69 27.75 -5.04
C TYR A 497 8.88 27.02 -6.11
N ILE A 498 8.42 25.81 -5.80
CA ILE A 498 7.57 25.03 -6.71
C ILE A 498 6.29 25.82 -7.01
N THR A 499 5.57 26.30 -6.01
CA THR A 499 4.33 27.06 -6.20
C THR A 499 4.49 28.21 -7.20
N LEU A 500 5.57 28.97 -7.09
CA LEU A 500 5.82 30.10 -7.98
C LEU A 500 6.20 29.68 -9.40
N HIS A 501 6.90 28.55 -9.54
CA HIS A 501 7.24 27.95 -10.85
C HIS A 501 6.00 27.44 -11.57
N LEU A 502 5.03 26.85 -10.85
CA LEU A 502 3.82 26.29 -11.43
C LEU A 502 2.94 27.30 -12.16
N ALA A 503 3.07 28.60 -11.89
CA ALA A 503 2.40 29.62 -12.68
C ALA A 503 2.73 29.55 -14.18
N ASP A 504 3.95 29.12 -14.51
CA ASP A 504 4.42 29.05 -15.89
C ASP A 504 3.91 27.80 -16.61
N LEU A 505 3.41 26.79 -15.88
CA LEU A 505 2.80 25.56 -16.39
C LEU A 505 1.29 25.67 -16.62
N LEU A 506 0.63 26.65 -15.97
CA LEU A 506 -0.81 26.82 -16.07
C LEU A 506 -1.20 27.59 -17.35
N ALA A 507 -2.32 27.21 -17.92
CA ALA A 507 -3.04 28.01 -18.89
C ALA A 507 -3.49 29.36 -18.26
N ASP A 508 -3.83 30.34 -19.09
CA ASP A 508 -4.37 31.60 -18.59
C ASP A 508 -5.70 31.37 -17.87
N ASN A 509 -5.84 31.98 -16.70
CA ASN A 509 -6.94 31.76 -15.77
C ASN A 509 -7.01 30.33 -15.18
N GLY A 510 -6.01 29.48 -15.41
CA GLY A 510 -5.91 28.15 -14.82
C GLY A 510 -5.81 28.18 -13.29
N TYR A 511 -6.16 27.07 -12.66
CA TYR A 511 -6.23 26.95 -11.23
C TYR A 511 -5.10 26.08 -10.67
N LEU A 512 -4.58 26.49 -9.50
CA LEU A 512 -3.58 25.76 -8.74
C LEU A 512 -4.14 25.48 -7.34
N GLY A 513 -4.41 24.21 -7.06
CA GLY A 513 -4.76 23.71 -5.73
C GLY A 513 -3.54 23.03 -5.11
N ILE A 514 -3.03 23.55 -4.03
CA ILE A 514 -1.88 22.96 -3.34
C ILE A 514 -2.16 22.67 -1.88
N ILE A 515 -1.60 21.56 -1.40
CA ILE A 515 -1.46 21.32 0.03
C ILE A 515 -0.05 21.76 0.41
N THR A 516 0.05 22.64 1.42
CA THR A 516 1.32 23.16 1.93
C THR A 516 1.28 23.31 3.45
N SER A 517 2.44 23.49 4.10
CA SER A 517 2.50 23.75 5.53
C SER A 517 1.82 25.09 5.86
N ASN A 518 1.28 25.23 7.07
CA ASN A 518 0.70 26.50 7.53
C ASN A 518 1.75 27.55 7.92
N SER A 519 3.04 27.26 7.79
CA SER A 519 4.14 28.17 8.15
C SER A 519 4.13 29.50 7.37
N TRP A 520 3.48 29.51 6.19
CA TRP A 520 3.32 30.71 5.39
C TRP A 520 2.48 31.80 6.08
N LEU A 521 1.61 31.44 7.06
CA LEU A 521 0.75 32.38 7.80
C LEU A 521 1.46 33.17 8.89
N GLY A 522 2.57 32.63 9.43
CA GLY A 522 3.15 33.20 10.65
C GLY A 522 4.66 33.53 10.61
N THR A 523 5.32 33.34 9.46
CA THR A 523 6.77 33.54 9.33
C THR A 523 7.13 34.69 8.39
N THR A 524 8.34 35.26 8.57
CA THR A 524 8.87 36.27 7.64
C THR A 524 9.03 35.72 6.22
N ALA A 525 9.48 34.47 6.08
CA ALA A 525 9.58 33.81 4.80
C ALA A 525 8.21 33.60 4.16
N GLY A 526 7.19 33.24 4.96
CA GLY A 526 5.81 33.10 4.53
C GLY A 526 5.20 34.41 4.04
N ASN A 527 5.47 35.52 4.67
CA ASN A 527 5.01 36.82 4.18
C ASN A 527 5.63 37.17 2.82
N LYS A 528 6.93 36.94 2.62
CA LYS A 528 7.59 37.13 1.31
C LYS A 528 7.01 36.22 0.25
N PHE A 529 6.71 34.96 0.61
CA PHE A 529 6.03 34.02 -0.27
C PHE A 529 4.65 34.53 -0.67
N TYR A 530 3.83 34.94 0.29
CA TYR A 530 2.50 35.49 0.02
C TYR A 530 2.56 36.70 -0.94
N GLN A 531 3.49 37.62 -0.72
CA GLN A 531 3.68 38.78 -1.62
C GLN A 531 4.12 38.33 -3.04
N ALA A 532 4.93 37.28 -3.16
CA ALA A 532 5.35 36.76 -4.44
C ALA A 532 4.18 36.04 -5.16
N VAL A 533 3.38 35.29 -4.42
CA VAL A 533 2.16 34.59 -4.93
C VAL A 533 1.19 35.63 -5.51
N LEU A 534 0.90 36.72 -4.78
CA LEU A 534 -0.04 37.75 -5.24
C LEU A 534 0.37 38.46 -6.53
N LYS A 535 1.64 38.37 -6.95
CA LYS A 535 2.09 38.91 -8.24
C LYS A 535 1.70 38.01 -9.42
N LYS A 536 1.65 36.69 -9.23
CA LYS A 536 1.35 35.71 -10.27
C LYS A 536 -0.08 35.17 -10.20
N PHE A 537 -0.69 35.18 -9.02
CA PHE A 537 -1.97 34.55 -8.72
C PHE A 537 -2.94 35.47 -7.98
N ASP A 538 -4.23 35.18 -8.12
CA ASP A 538 -5.26 35.57 -7.18
C ASP A 538 -5.45 34.43 -6.17
N LEU A 539 -5.37 34.72 -4.88
CA LEU A 539 -5.70 33.76 -3.82
C LEU A 539 -7.23 33.71 -3.67
N LYS A 540 -7.83 32.60 -4.10
CA LYS A 540 -9.29 32.43 -4.09
C LYS A 540 -9.80 31.83 -2.80
N GLN A 541 -9.16 30.74 -2.33
CA GLN A 541 -9.61 30.03 -1.15
C GLN A 541 -8.42 29.58 -0.29
N VAL A 542 -8.65 29.54 1.01
CA VAL A 542 -7.76 28.95 2.02
C VAL A 542 -8.57 27.97 2.85
N HIS A 543 -8.14 26.72 2.92
CA HIS A 543 -8.81 25.69 3.71
C HIS A 543 -7.90 25.22 4.83
N ILE A 544 -8.46 25.11 6.04
CA ILE A 544 -7.79 24.62 7.23
C ILE A 544 -8.61 23.53 7.91
N SER A 545 -7.94 22.64 8.63
CA SER A 545 -8.62 21.68 9.48
C SER A 545 -9.01 22.34 10.81
N GLY A 546 -10.28 22.26 11.17
CA GLY A 546 -10.80 22.65 12.49
C GLY A 546 -10.91 21.45 13.45
N ASN A 547 -10.49 20.26 13.02
CA ASN A 547 -10.58 19.03 13.81
C ASN A 547 -9.32 18.17 13.62
N GLY A 548 -8.25 18.55 14.31
CA GLY A 548 -6.97 17.84 14.26
C GLY A 548 -6.18 18.03 12.97
N ARG A 549 -5.18 17.19 12.76
CA ARG A 549 -4.29 17.21 11.57
C ARG A 549 -4.87 16.36 10.45
N TRP A 550 -4.74 16.79 9.20
CA TRP A 550 -5.10 15.98 8.03
C TRP A 550 -4.15 14.79 7.81
N PHE A 551 -2.89 14.94 8.20
CA PHE A 551 -1.88 13.88 8.12
C PHE A 551 -1.59 13.33 9.51
N LYS A 552 -1.98 12.08 9.78
CA LYS A 552 -1.84 11.43 11.11
C LYS A 552 -0.37 11.24 11.52
N ASN A 553 0.52 11.08 10.54
CA ASN A 553 1.94 10.76 10.73
C ASN A 553 2.87 11.95 10.45
N ALA A 554 2.34 13.17 10.34
CA ALA A 554 3.15 14.37 10.10
C ALA A 554 3.04 15.33 11.28
N ASP A 555 4.18 15.83 11.72
CA ASP A 555 4.22 16.91 12.74
C ASP A 555 3.90 18.31 12.16
N VAL A 556 3.46 18.36 10.92
CA VAL A 556 3.15 19.58 10.19
C VAL A 556 1.65 19.81 10.12
N VAL A 557 1.20 21.01 10.49
CA VAL A 557 -0.16 21.45 10.20
C VAL A 557 -0.19 21.99 8.78
N THR A 558 -1.14 21.48 7.99
CA THR A 558 -1.25 21.78 6.56
C THR A 558 -2.46 22.63 6.23
N THR A 559 -2.36 23.38 5.14
CA THR A 559 -3.43 24.19 4.55
C THR A 559 -3.59 23.85 3.08
N ILE A 560 -4.81 23.98 2.54
CA ILE A 560 -5.00 23.99 1.08
C ILE A 560 -5.11 25.44 0.64
N LEU A 561 -4.37 25.79 -0.41
CA LEU A 561 -4.48 27.06 -1.10
C LEU A 561 -5.07 26.82 -2.49
N LEU A 562 -6.14 27.53 -2.82
CA LEU A 562 -6.65 27.62 -4.17
C LEU A 562 -6.25 28.95 -4.79
N LEU A 563 -5.43 28.89 -5.81
CA LEU A 563 -4.83 30.02 -6.52
C LEU A 563 -5.33 30.00 -7.98
N GLN A 564 -5.62 31.16 -8.53
CA GLN A 564 -5.93 31.31 -9.95
C GLN A 564 -4.83 32.15 -10.62
N LYS A 565 -4.26 31.64 -11.73
CA LYS A 565 -3.26 32.36 -12.50
C LYS A 565 -3.86 33.66 -13.06
N LYS A 566 -3.20 34.78 -12.84
CA LYS A 566 -3.60 36.07 -13.38
C LYS A 566 -3.34 36.17 -14.89
N ALA A 567 -4.34 36.51 -15.64
CA ALA A 567 -4.17 36.84 -17.08
C ALA A 567 -3.57 38.24 -17.25
N GLN A 568 -3.89 39.17 -16.36
CA GLN A 568 -3.34 40.52 -16.29
C GLN A 568 -3.22 40.94 -14.81
N VAL A 569 -2.34 41.88 -14.49
CA VAL A 569 -2.19 42.43 -13.13
C VAL A 569 -3.44 43.28 -12.82
N THR A 570 -4.44 42.62 -12.22
CA THR A 570 -5.67 43.28 -11.72
C THR A 570 -5.64 43.35 -10.18
N ASN A 571 -6.47 44.20 -9.59
CA ASN A 571 -6.62 44.32 -8.14
C ASN A 571 -7.12 42.97 -7.56
N ASN A 572 -6.63 42.62 -6.38
CA ASN A 572 -6.91 41.38 -5.69
C ASN A 572 -8.41 41.14 -5.52
N GLY A 573 -8.86 39.94 -5.95
CA GLY A 573 -10.21 39.45 -5.67
C GLY A 573 -10.40 39.09 -4.19
N GLU A 574 -11.64 38.88 -3.77
CA GLU A 574 -11.97 38.39 -2.43
C GLU A 574 -11.40 36.97 -2.22
N THR A 575 -10.85 36.75 -1.00
CA THR A 575 -10.37 35.43 -0.56
C THR A 575 -11.36 34.84 0.44
N SER A 576 -11.84 33.63 0.19
CA SER A 576 -12.70 32.91 1.11
C SER A 576 -11.89 31.98 2.01
N PHE A 577 -12.19 31.97 3.31
CA PHE A 577 -11.58 31.06 4.27
C PHE A 577 -12.57 29.98 4.68
N PHE A 578 -12.11 28.71 4.67
CA PHE A 578 -12.93 27.55 5.02
C PHE A 578 -12.29 26.77 6.16
N VAL A 579 -13.08 26.46 7.19
CA VAL A 579 -12.69 25.63 8.32
C VAL A 579 -13.48 24.32 8.27
N TRP A 580 -12.79 23.21 8.07
CA TRP A 580 -13.38 21.86 8.06
C TRP A 580 -13.60 21.37 9.50
N ARG A 581 -14.86 21.23 9.91
CA ARG A 581 -15.27 20.89 11.29
C ARG A 581 -15.23 19.39 11.59
N ARG A 582 -15.25 18.52 10.58
CA ARG A 582 -15.15 17.08 10.73
C ARG A 582 -13.77 16.59 10.30
N ASN A 583 -13.34 15.47 10.90
CA ASN A 583 -12.13 14.79 10.45
C ASN A 583 -12.38 14.07 9.10
N LEU A 584 -11.30 13.75 8.38
CA LEU A 584 -11.38 13.12 7.06
C LEU A 584 -12.08 11.75 7.11
N ASP A 585 -11.88 10.99 8.18
CA ASP A 585 -12.49 9.66 8.34
C ASP A 585 -14.03 9.77 8.45
N ALA A 586 -14.51 10.77 9.21
CA ALA A 586 -15.95 11.02 9.33
C ALA A 586 -16.58 11.53 8.01
N ILE A 587 -15.82 12.29 7.22
CA ILE A 587 -16.25 12.72 5.87
C ILE A 587 -16.29 11.52 4.93
N SER A 588 -15.31 10.62 4.97
CA SER A 588 -15.26 9.45 4.09
C SER A 588 -16.35 8.42 4.41
N LEU A 589 -16.79 8.33 5.66
CA LEU A 589 -17.87 7.44 6.08
C LEU A 589 -19.27 7.95 5.69
N ASP A 590 -19.42 9.26 5.45
CA ASP A 590 -20.67 9.89 5.07
C ASP A 590 -20.75 10.03 3.54
N LYS A 591 -21.35 9.02 2.89
CA LYS A 591 -21.52 8.98 1.42
C LYS A 591 -22.30 10.17 0.87
N ASP A 592 -23.17 10.80 1.65
CA ASP A 592 -23.90 11.99 1.21
C ASP A 592 -23.02 13.23 1.22
N ILE A 593 -22.12 13.36 2.18
CA ILE A 593 -21.11 14.43 2.22
C ILE A 593 -20.12 14.26 1.07
N GLU A 594 -19.60 13.06 0.87
CA GLU A 594 -18.68 12.75 -0.23
C GLU A 594 -19.35 13.08 -1.58
N ARG A 595 -20.61 12.67 -1.78
CA ARG A 595 -21.36 12.98 -3.01
C ARG A 595 -21.59 14.49 -3.19
N LYS A 596 -21.87 15.23 -2.12
CA LYS A 596 -22.03 16.68 -2.16
C LYS A 596 -20.72 17.37 -2.52
N ILE A 597 -19.58 16.94 -1.98
CA ILE A 597 -18.25 17.48 -2.31
C ILE A 597 -17.93 17.21 -3.79
N VAL A 598 -18.12 15.99 -4.26
CA VAL A 598 -17.82 15.59 -5.66
C VAL A 598 -18.76 16.29 -6.66
N ASN A 599 -20.01 16.54 -6.30
CA ASN A 599 -20.99 17.17 -7.19
C ASN A 599 -21.04 18.69 -7.09
N SER A 600 -20.52 19.30 -6.02
CA SER A 600 -20.44 20.74 -5.91
C SER A 600 -19.10 21.22 -6.46
N SER A 601 -19.10 21.73 -7.69
CA SER A 601 -17.95 22.42 -8.26
C SER A 601 -17.58 23.72 -7.49
N LEU A 602 -18.36 24.09 -6.48
CA LEU A 602 -18.17 25.27 -5.62
C LEU A 602 -18.67 24.90 -4.21
N LEU A 603 -17.75 24.82 -3.26
CA LEU A 603 -18.06 24.72 -1.82
C LEU A 603 -18.92 25.87 -1.31
N ASP A 604 -19.04 26.95 -2.06
CA ASP A 604 -19.95 28.08 -1.78
C ASP A 604 -21.43 27.69 -1.66
N LYS A 605 -21.80 26.49 -2.13
CA LYS A 605 -23.15 25.95 -2.04
C LYS A 605 -23.34 24.96 -0.88
N VAL A 606 -22.30 24.62 -0.12
CA VAL A 606 -22.43 23.75 1.05
C VAL A 606 -22.83 24.61 2.25
N ASN A 607 -24.12 24.75 2.46
CA ASN A 607 -24.70 25.48 3.62
C ASN A 607 -24.71 24.64 4.92
N ASP A 608 -23.84 23.62 5.04
CA ASP A 608 -23.78 22.77 6.21
C ASP A 608 -22.64 23.17 7.15
N ASN A 609 -22.94 24.11 8.06
CA ASN A 609 -22.01 24.58 9.09
C ASN A 609 -21.51 23.47 10.02
N SER A 610 -22.11 22.28 10.02
CA SER A 610 -21.64 21.14 10.81
C SER A 610 -20.41 20.49 10.20
N ILE A 611 -20.17 20.68 8.90
CA ILE A 611 -19.06 20.09 8.14
C ILE A 611 -17.99 21.14 7.86
N ILE A 612 -18.42 22.30 7.35
CA ILE A 612 -17.55 23.37 6.90
C ILE A 612 -18.11 24.72 7.35
N THR A 613 -17.24 25.59 7.84
CA THR A 613 -17.60 26.98 8.15
C THR A 613 -16.82 27.89 7.21
N ARG A 614 -17.53 28.82 6.55
CA ARG A 614 -16.92 29.87 5.75
C ARG A 614 -16.75 31.15 6.59
N ALA A 615 -15.57 31.76 6.51
CA ALA A 615 -15.31 33.11 6.99
C ALA A 615 -14.86 33.94 5.78
N SER A 616 -15.43 35.14 5.63
CA SER A 616 -15.08 36.10 4.58
C SER A 616 -14.14 37.17 5.11
#